data_dd0c21848e2848f3ee91757e049dadce
#
_entry.id   dd0c21848e2848f3ee91757e049dadce
#
_cell.length_a   1.000
_cell.length_b   1.000
_cell.length_c   1.000
_cell.angle_alpha   90.00
_cell.angle_beta   90.00
_cell.angle_gamma   90.00
#
_symmetry.space_group_name_H-M   'P 1'
#
loop_
_entity.id
_entity.type
_entity.pdbx_description
1 polymer ?
#
loop_
_entity_poly.entity_id
_entity_poly.type
_entity_poly.pdbx_seq_one_letter_code
_entity_poly.pdbx_strand_id
1 'polypeptide(L)'
;MPRMKGWILRMERTITIKGIGRATAKVDTVVISMKLNTVEREYDAAMDKASDEIETLRAVLYAVGFKKDSLKTTDFNVDTEYESKRDSDGNYTSRFVGYCVSHSLKLTFDFDTDLLNRTLCTISRCAAHPKISVSFTVGDATAIKDELLRSAAQNAREKAEVLASASGVTLGEIVNIIYDWAEINVFSRTRFMGCDYDEMPCTAAKPIDIEPEDIDVKDSVTFVWSII
;
A
#
# COMPACT_ATOMS: atom_id res chain seq x y z
N MET A 1 43.50 -2.97 -53.98
CA MET A 1 43.00 -3.81 -52.83
C MET A 1 42.95 -2.93 -51.58
N PRO A 2 41.79 -2.54 -51.11
CA PRO A 2 41.68 -1.77 -49.87
C PRO A 2 41.84 -2.68 -48.67
N ARG A 3 42.74 -2.33 -47.75
CA ARG A 3 42.95 -2.99 -46.47
C ARG A 3 41.67 -2.85 -45.62
N MET A 4 40.98 -3.93 -45.34
CA MET A 4 39.95 -3.98 -44.30
C MET A 4 40.63 -3.71 -42.94
N LYS A 5 40.35 -2.54 -42.35
CA LYS A 5 40.67 -2.27 -40.95
C LYS A 5 39.74 -3.16 -40.11
N GLY A 6 40.35 -4.19 -39.53
CA GLY A 6 39.64 -5.07 -38.58
C GLY A 6 39.17 -4.23 -37.37
N TRP A 7 37.88 -4.10 -37.20
CA TRP A 7 37.29 -3.61 -35.98
C TRP A 7 37.47 -4.71 -34.93
N ILE A 8 38.56 -4.59 -34.14
CA ILE A 8 38.68 -5.38 -32.91
C ILE A 8 37.65 -4.79 -31.98
N LEU A 9 36.53 -5.45 -31.81
CA LEU A 9 35.60 -5.21 -30.72
C LEU A 9 36.40 -5.45 -29.43
N ARG A 10 36.92 -4.39 -28.84
CA ARG A 10 37.50 -4.44 -27.50
C ARG A 10 36.35 -4.79 -26.56
N MET A 11 36.25 -6.03 -26.14
CA MET A 11 35.28 -6.43 -25.10
C MET A 11 35.64 -5.63 -23.84
N GLU A 12 34.80 -4.66 -23.52
CA GLU A 12 34.95 -3.89 -22.28
C GLU A 12 34.77 -4.87 -21.12
N ARG A 13 35.77 -4.98 -20.26
CA ARG A 13 35.68 -5.75 -19.03
C ARG A 13 34.84 -4.93 -18.07
N THR A 14 33.78 -5.54 -17.52
CA THR A 14 32.86 -4.84 -16.64
C THR A 14 32.59 -5.63 -15.36
N ILE A 15 32.19 -4.92 -14.32
CA ILE A 15 31.66 -5.48 -13.08
C ILE A 15 30.23 -4.97 -12.89
N THR A 16 29.32 -5.87 -12.57
CA THR A 16 27.90 -5.56 -12.33
C THR A 16 27.58 -5.79 -10.87
N ILE A 17 27.10 -4.75 -10.19
CA ILE A 17 26.82 -4.77 -8.76
C ILE A 17 25.40 -4.28 -8.49
N LYS A 18 24.68 -5.03 -7.68
CA LYS A 18 23.39 -4.62 -7.11
C LYS A 18 23.62 -3.90 -5.77
N GLY A 19 23.33 -2.62 -5.75
CA GLY A 19 23.23 -1.81 -4.53
C GLY A 19 21.87 -1.96 -3.88
N ILE A 20 21.84 -2.03 -2.56
CA ILE A 20 20.61 -2.08 -1.77
C ILE A 20 20.57 -0.81 -0.93
N GLY A 21 19.58 0.04 -1.21
CA GLY A 21 19.24 1.20 -0.40
C GLY A 21 18.34 0.82 0.76
N ARG A 22 18.48 1.56 1.85
CA ARG A 22 17.63 1.45 3.03
C ARG A 22 17.31 2.85 3.51
N ALA A 23 16.05 3.06 3.89
CA ALA A 23 15.61 4.28 4.54
C ALA A 23 14.60 3.93 5.63
N THR A 24 14.62 4.72 6.70
CA THR A 24 13.68 4.59 7.81
C THR A 24 12.98 5.93 7.99
N ALA A 25 11.67 5.89 8.23
CA ALA A 25 10.87 7.08 8.49
C ALA A 25 9.88 6.84 9.63
N LYS A 26 9.61 7.91 10.38
CA LYS A 26 8.53 7.90 11.37
C LYS A 26 7.18 8.05 10.67
N VAL A 27 6.20 7.35 11.20
CA VAL A 27 4.81 7.53 10.77
C VAL A 27 4.33 8.93 11.12
N ASP A 28 3.70 9.60 10.17
CA ASP A 28 3.03 10.89 10.35
C ASP A 28 1.59 10.89 9.83
N THR A 29 1.15 9.82 9.18
CA THR A 29 -0.14 9.75 8.49
C THR A 29 -0.86 8.44 8.79
N VAL A 30 -2.16 8.56 9.11
CA VAL A 30 -3.09 7.44 9.26
C VAL A 30 -3.91 7.28 7.99
N VAL A 31 -4.09 6.04 7.58
CA VAL A 31 -4.98 5.65 6.50
C VAL A 31 -6.00 4.65 7.02
N ILE A 32 -7.27 5.03 7.06
CA ILE A 32 -8.38 4.14 7.36
C ILE A 32 -9.03 3.72 6.04
N SER A 33 -8.96 2.44 5.72
CA SER A 33 -9.67 1.84 4.60
C SER A 33 -10.97 1.21 5.12
N MET A 34 -12.07 1.52 4.44
CA MET A 34 -13.41 1.05 4.80
C MET A 34 -14.05 0.41 3.59
N LYS A 35 -14.74 -0.72 3.79
CA LYS A 35 -15.48 -1.39 2.74
C LYS A 35 -16.91 -1.60 3.17
N LEU A 36 -17.86 -1.10 2.38
CA LEU A 36 -19.29 -1.34 2.46
C LEU A 36 -19.66 -2.41 1.44
N ASN A 37 -20.48 -3.39 1.82
CA ASN A 37 -21.05 -4.39 0.93
C ASN A 37 -22.54 -4.44 1.17
N THR A 38 -23.32 -4.00 0.20
CA THR A 38 -24.78 -3.95 0.25
C THR A 38 -25.36 -4.95 -0.71
N VAL A 39 -26.22 -5.87 -0.23
CA VAL A 39 -26.87 -6.86 -1.09
C VAL A 39 -28.37 -6.66 -1.03
N GLU A 40 -28.98 -6.45 -2.20
CA GLU A 40 -30.43 -6.36 -2.37
C GLU A 40 -30.86 -7.11 -3.64
N ARG A 41 -32.12 -7.56 -3.65
CA ARG A 41 -32.62 -8.39 -4.75
C ARG A 41 -32.78 -7.63 -6.06
N GLU A 42 -33.17 -6.36 -5.97
CA GLU A 42 -33.37 -5.47 -7.08
C GLU A 42 -32.17 -4.52 -7.18
N TYR A 43 -31.76 -4.21 -8.44
CA TYR A 43 -30.62 -3.36 -8.70
C TYR A 43 -30.77 -1.96 -8.12
N ASP A 44 -31.91 -1.31 -8.36
CA ASP A 44 -32.17 0.05 -7.90
C ASP A 44 -32.17 0.13 -6.36
N ALA A 45 -32.77 -0.87 -5.69
CA ALA A 45 -32.76 -0.95 -4.23
C ALA A 45 -31.35 -1.13 -3.66
N ALA A 46 -30.47 -1.90 -4.33
CA ALA A 46 -29.09 -2.06 -3.92
C ALA A 46 -28.31 -0.73 -4.03
N MET A 47 -28.55 0.01 -5.10
CA MET A 47 -27.92 1.32 -5.33
C MET A 47 -28.38 2.38 -4.35
N ASP A 48 -29.69 2.48 -4.11
CA ASP A 48 -30.27 3.43 -3.15
C ASP A 48 -29.73 3.17 -1.76
N LYS A 49 -29.76 1.92 -1.29
CA LYS A 49 -29.25 1.54 0.04
C LYS A 49 -27.76 1.79 0.18
N ALA A 50 -26.95 1.49 -0.84
CA ALA A 50 -25.52 1.78 -0.83
C ALA A 50 -25.26 3.31 -0.74
N SER A 51 -26.11 4.13 -1.38
CA SER A 51 -26.05 5.59 -1.28
C SER A 51 -26.37 6.06 0.15
N ASP A 52 -27.40 5.54 0.76
CA ASP A 52 -27.80 5.87 2.13
C ASP A 52 -26.72 5.48 3.16
N GLU A 53 -26.12 4.31 2.99
CA GLU A 53 -24.99 3.84 3.85
C GLU A 53 -23.79 4.76 3.79
N ILE A 54 -23.43 5.26 2.59
CA ILE A 54 -22.35 6.25 2.42
C ILE A 54 -22.71 7.60 3.05
N GLU A 55 -23.95 8.07 2.89
CA GLU A 55 -24.37 9.32 3.50
C GLU A 55 -24.35 9.23 5.03
N THR A 56 -24.80 8.09 5.57
CA THR A 56 -24.71 7.78 7.00
C THR A 56 -23.25 7.81 7.48
N LEU A 57 -22.33 7.15 6.78
CA LEU A 57 -20.92 7.15 7.13
C LEU A 57 -20.30 8.56 7.04
N ARG A 58 -20.65 9.34 6.03
CA ARG A 58 -20.20 10.74 5.89
C ARG A 58 -20.69 11.60 7.04
N ALA A 59 -21.95 11.43 7.46
CA ALA A 59 -22.53 12.19 8.56
C ALA A 59 -21.80 11.93 9.89
N VAL A 60 -21.47 10.66 10.20
CA VAL A 60 -20.76 10.34 11.43
C VAL A 60 -19.31 10.83 11.40
N LEU A 61 -18.63 10.77 10.25
CA LEU A 61 -17.28 11.33 10.09
C LEU A 61 -17.28 12.86 10.18
N TYR A 62 -18.28 13.52 9.64
CA TYR A 62 -18.44 14.97 9.78
C TYR A 62 -18.58 15.38 11.25
N ALA A 63 -19.30 14.61 12.07
CA ALA A 63 -19.45 14.87 13.50
C ALA A 63 -18.10 14.73 14.27
N VAL A 64 -17.15 13.95 13.77
CA VAL A 64 -15.78 13.86 14.32
C VAL A 64 -14.92 15.08 13.93
N GLY A 65 -15.29 15.79 12.85
CA GLY A 65 -14.60 16.95 12.35
C GLY A 65 -14.00 16.81 10.95
N PHE A 66 -14.21 15.68 10.27
CA PHE A 66 -13.74 15.50 8.90
C PHE A 66 -14.61 16.26 7.89
N LYS A 67 -14.00 16.81 6.86
CA LYS A 67 -14.72 17.45 5.77
C LYS A 67 -15.34 16.38 4.84
N LYS A 68 -16.37 16.78 4.10
CA LYS A 68 -17.06 15.88 3.14
C LYS A 68 -16.10 15.26 2.11
N ASP A 69 -15.09 16.00 1.70
CA ASP A 69 -14.08 15.60 0.71
C ASP A 69 -12.91 14.80 1.28
N SER A 70 -12.83 14.64 2.60
CA SER A 70 -11.80 13.81 3.24
C SER A 70 -12.01 12.31 2.98
N LEU A 71 -13.26 11.88 2.79
CA LEU A 71 -13.61 10.50 2.47
C LEU A 71 -13.57 10.30 0.94
N LYS A 72 -12.61 9.52 0.47
CA LYS A 72 -12.41 9.22 -0.95
C LYS A 72 -12.88 7.82 -1.29
N THR A 73 -13.54 7.66 -2.44
CA THR A 73 -13.81 6.37 -3.04
C THR A 73 -12.54 5.86 -3.72
N THR A 74 -12.14 4.65 -3.42
CA THR A 74 -10.99 3.98 -4.06
C THR A 74 -11.40 2.91 -5.04
N ASP A 75 -12.60 2.32 -4.83
CA ASP A 75 -13.18 1.33 -5.72
C ASP A 75 -14.70 1.30 -5.54
N PHE A 76 -15.40 1.07 -6.65
CA PHE A 76 -16.86 0.92 -6.67
C PHE A 76 -17.24 -0.13 -7.71
N ASN A 77 -17.91 -1.18 -7.26
CA ASN A 77 -18.31 -2.28 -8.13
C ASN A 77 -19.72 -2.76 -7.80
N VAL A 78 -20.44 -3.22 -8.82
CA VAL A 78 -21.76 -3.85 -8.68
C VAL A 78 -21.71 -5.20 -9.36
N ASP A 79 -21.86 -6.26 -8.58
CA ASP A 79 -21.86 -7.63 -9.03
C ASP A 79 -23.19 -8.32 -8.75
N THR A 80 -23.41 -9.45 -9.39
CA THR A 80 -24.52 -10.35 -9.06
C THR A 80 -24.04 -11.42 -8.08
N GLU A 81 -24.77 -11.60 -6.99
CA GLU A 81 -24.47 -12.59 -5.97
C GLU A 81 -25.31 -13.85 -6.13
N TYR A 82 -24.68 -15.01 -6.01
CA TYR A 82 -25.30 -16.32 -6.11
C TYR A 82 -24.94 -17.17 -4.90
N GLU A 83 -25.92 -17.81 -4.31
CA GLU A 83 -25.73 -18.81 -3.26
C GLU A 83 -25.68 -20.22 -3.86
N SER A 84 -24.67 -20.99 -3.50
CA SER A 84 -24.58 -22.41 -3.88
C SER A 84 -25.27 -23.26 -2.82
N LYS A 85 -26.40 -23.89 -3.18
CA LYS A 85 -27.15 -24.74 -2.30
C LYS A 85 -27.12 -26.17 -2.80
N ARG A 86 -26.87 -27.13 -1.88
CA ARG A 86 -26.95 -28.56 -2.17
C ARG A 86 -28.40 -29.00 -2.13
N ASP A 87 -28.89 -29.61 -3.20
CA ASP A 87 -30.24 -30.18 -3.27
C ASP A 87 -30.34 -31.53 -2.53
N SER A 88 -31.57 -32.10 -2.45
CA SER A 88 -31.81 -33.40 -1.80
C SER A 88 -31.09 -34.57 -2.46
N ASP A 89 -30.71 -34.44 -3.72
CA ASP A 89 -30.03 -35.47 -4.52
C ASP A 89 -28.50 -35.32 -4.49
N GLY A 90 -27.98 -34.32 -3.75
CA GLY A 90 -26.58 -34.09 -3.53
C GLY A 90 -25.89 -33.21 -4.59
N ASN A 91 -26.63 -32.65 -5.55
CA ASN A 91 -26.12 -31.74 -6.56
C ASN A 91 -26.09 -30.32 -6.05
N TYR A 92 -25.12 -29.53 -6.55
CA TYR A 92 -25.03 -28.10 -6.26
C TYR A 92 -25.85 -27.30 -7.28
N THR A 93 -26.81 -26.52 -6.79
CA THR A 93 -27.58 -25.57 -7.59
C THR A 93 -27.19 -24.16 -7.19
N SER A 94 -26.96 -23.29 -8.19
CA SER A 94 -26.69 -21.87 -7.98
C SER A 94 -27.98 -21.08 -8.01
N ARG A 95 -28.30 -20.38 -6.91
CA ARG A 95 -29.50 -19.54 -6.81
C ARG A 95 -29.09 -18.08 -6.78
N PHE A 96 -29.69 -17.26 -7.62
CA PHE A 96 -29.51 -15.81 -7.57
C PHE A 96 -30.02 -15.25 -6.24
N VAL A 97 -29.14 -14.51 -5.54
CA VAL A 97 -29.45 -13.85 -4.26
C VAL A 97 -29.87 -12.41 -4.51
N GLY A 98 -29.07 -11.67 -5.29
CA GLY A 98 -29.30 -10.27 -5.57
C GLY A 98 -28.13 -9.60 -6.25
N TYR A 99 -28.14 -8.28 -6.20
CA TYR A 99 -27.05 -7.41 -6.62
C TYR A 99 -26.24 -6.99 -5.38
N CYS A 100 -24.92 -7.18 -5.46
CA CYS A 100 -23.98 -6.78 -4.42
C CYS A 100 -23.26 -5.51 -4.85
N VAL A 101 -23.49 -4.42 -4.15
CA VAL A 101 -22.73 -3.15 -4.32
C VAL A 101 -21.58 -3.17 -3.34
N SER A 102 -20.35 -3.22 -3.86
CA SER A 102 -19.11 -3.09 -3.10
C SER A 102 -18.56 -1.67 -3.23
N HIS A 103 -18.40 -0.97 -2.12
CA HIS A 103 -17.86 0.38 -2.09
C HIS A 103 -16.65 0.45 -1.16
N SER A 104 -15.47 0.61 -1.74
CA SER A 104 -14.22 0.79 -1.01
C SER A 104 -13.90 2.27 -0.84
N LEU A 105 -13.65 2.67 0.39
CA LEU A 105 -13.46 4.04 0.80
C LEU A 105 -12.14 4.19 1.55
N LYS A 106 -11.56 5.39 1.47
CA LYS A 106 -10.30 5.74 2.13
C LYS A 106 -10.45 7.08 2.82
N LEU A 107 -10.06 7.13 4.09
CA LEU A 107 -9.91 8.33 4.90
C LEU A 107 -8.44 8.46 5.29
N THR A 108 -7.83 9.63 5.04
CA THR A 108 -6.43 9.89 5.35
C THR A 108 -6.34 11.18 6.17
N PHE A 109 -5.54 11.16 7.24
CA PHE A 109 -5.29 12.31 8.12
C PHE A 109 -3.96 12.17 8.85
N ASP A 110 -3.46 13.28 9.40
CA ASP A 110 -2.21 13.30 10.16
C ASP A 110 -2.32 12.41 11.41
N PHE A 111 -1.21 11.75 11.77
CA PHE A 111 -1.19 10.83 12.89
C PHE A 111 -1.47 11.57 14.21
N ASP A 112 -2.64 11.30 14.76
CA ASP A 112 -3.13 11.77 16.05
C ASP A 112 -3.89 10.60 16.69
N THR A 113 -3.37 10.08 17.80
CA THR A 113 -3.94 8.92 18.50
C THR A 113 -5.35 9.20 19.04
N ASP A 114 -5.61 10.42 19.52
CA ASP A 114 -6.93 10.81 20.03
C ASP A 114 -7.96 10.93 18.89
N LEU A 115 -7.57 11.52 17.77
CA LEU A 115 -8.41 11.61 16.59
C LEU A 115 -8.70 10.22 16.02
N LEU A 116 -7.67 9.34 15.95
CA LEU A 116 -7.82 7.96 15.50
C LEU A 116 -8.83 7.20 16.38
N ASN A 117 -8.67 7.27 17.71
CA ASN A 117 -9.56 6.62 18.66
C ASN A 117 -11.01 7.12 18.53
N ARG A 118 -11.22 8.44 18.47
CA ARG A 118 -12.55 9.02 18.27
C ARG A 118 -13.17 8.57 16.94
N THR A 119 -12.37 8.54 15.89
CA THR A 119 -12.82 8.12 14.55
C THR A 119 -13.23 6.66 14.56
N LEU A 120 -12.40 5.75 15.07
CA LEU A 120 -12.71 4.32 15.15
C LEU A 120 -13.97 4.06 15.99
N CYS A 121 -14.07 4.75 17.15
CA CYS A 121 -15.24 4.63 18.02
C CYS A 121 -16.53 5.12 17.36
N THR A 122 -16.44 6.17 16.55
CA THR A 122 -17.60 6.71 15.84
C THR A 122 -18.02 5.79 14.68
N ILE A 123 -17.05 5.26 13.93
CA ILE A 123 -17.34 4.34 12.82
C ILE A 123 -17.90 3.00 13.35
N SER A 124 -17.41 2.48 14.47
CA SER A 124 -17.92 1.23 15.06
C SER A 124 -19.40 1.30 15.46
N ARG A 125 -19.90 2.50 15.74
CA ARG A 125 -21.32 2.76 16.07
C ARG A 125 -22.15 3.15 14.84
N CYS A 126 -21.53 3.22 13.67
CA CYS A 126 -22.20 3.61 12.43
C CYS A 126 -23.13 2.48 11.97
N ALA A 127 -24.39 2.81 11.69
CA ALA A 127 -25.38 1.84 11.20
C ALA A 127 -25.02 1.21 9.83
N ALA A 128 -24.09 1.82 9.09
CA ALA A 128 -23.60 1.28 7.81
C ALA A 128 -22.63 0.10 7.98
N HIS A 129 -22.11 -0.15 9.18
CA HIS A 129 -21.22 -1.26 9.52
C HIS A 129 -20.08 -1.53 8.51
N PRO A 130 -19.23 -0.52 8.14
CA PRO A 130 -18.15 -0.72 7.17
C PRO A 130 -17.06 -1.65 7.73
N LYS A 131 -16.58 -2.61 6.95
CA LYS A 131 -15.36 -3.35 7.31
C LYS A 131 -14.16 -2.39 7.31
N ILE A 132 -13.41 -2.34 8.43
CA ILE A 132 -12.36 -1.35 8.67
C ILE A 132 -11.00 -2.03 8.67
N SER A 133 -10.01 -1.36 8.06
CA SER A 133 -8.59 -1.61 8.30
C SER A 133 -7.86 -0.29 8.46
N VAL A 134 -6.90 -0.26 9.39
CA VAL A 134 -6.05 0.90 9.63
C VAL A 134 -4.63 0.55 9.25
N SER A 135 -3.98 1.45 8.54
CA SER A 135 -2.57 1.39 8.19
C SER A 135 -1.91 2.75 8.43
N PHE A 136 -0.59 2.73 8.58
CA PHE A 136 0.20 3.89 8.93
C PHE A 136 1.26 4.12 7.87
N THR A 137 1.42 5.38 7.46
CA THR A 137 2.32 5.78 6.37
C THR A 137 2.95 7.14 6.64
N VAL A 138 3.63 7.69 5.66
CA VAL A 138 4.07 9.08 5.61
C VAL A 138 3.28 9.84 4.55
N GLY A 139 2.97 11.10 4.81
CA GLY A 139 2.22 11.95 3.88
C GLY A 139 3.03 12.29 2.62
N ASP A 140 4.33 12.52 2.77
CA ASP A 140 5.26 12.73 1.65
C ASP A 140 6.39 11.71 1.68
N ALA A 141 6.36 10.78 0.74
CA ALA A 141 7.38 9.74 0.58
C ALA A 141 8.58 10.19 -0.28
N THR A 142 8.61 11.42 -0.79
CA THR A 142 9.64 11.89 -1.73
C THR A 142 11.04 11.83 -1.12
N ALA A 143 11.20 12.36 0.09
CA ALA A 143 12.48 12.36 0.78
C ALA A 143 13.00 10.94 1.07
N ILE A 144 12.10 10.01 1.39
CA ILE A 144 12.43 8.59 1.65
C ILE A 144 12.90 7.93 0.36
N LYS A 145 12.22 8.17 -0.76
CA LYS A 145 12.59 7.62 -2.07
C LYS A 145 13.97 8.14 -2.51
N ASP A 146 14.24 9.41 -2.32
CA ASP A 146 15.56 10.01 -2.62
C ASP A 146 16.66 9.40 -1.75
N GLU A 147 16.41 9.20 -0.46
CA GLU A 147 17.37 8.58 0.44
C GLU A 147 17.64 7.12 0.07
N LEU A 148 16.62 6.37 -0.32
CA LEU A 148 16.77 4.99 -0.81
C LEU A 148 17.70 4.92 -2.01
N LEU A 149 17.52 5.81 -3.00
CA LEU A 149 18.36 5.84 -4.20
C LEU A 149 19.81 6.21 -3.88
N ARG A 150 20.03 7.22 -3.02
CA ARG A 150 21.37 7.60 -2.56
C ARG A 150 22.06 6.47 -1.82
N SER A 151 21.35 5.84 -0.86
CA SER A 151 21.83 4.70 -0.09
C SER A 151 22.16 3.51 -0.99
N ALA A 152 21.33 3.22 -2.01
CA ALA A 152 21.58 2.15 -2.97
C ALA A 152 22.82 2.42 -3.82
N ALA A 153 22.99 3.64 -4.31
CA ALA A 153 24.14 4.02 -5.13
C ALA A 153 25.45 3.94 -4.33
N GLN A 154 25.46 4.45 -3.10
CA GLN A 154 26.61 4.36 -2.22
C GLN A 154 26.96 2.89 -1.90
N ASN A 155 25.98 2.08 -1.54
CA ASN A 155 26.19 0.64 -1.24
C ASN A 155 26.72 -0.13 -2.45
N ALA A 156 26.24 0.19 -3.67
CA ALA A 156 26.75 -0.43 -4.88
C ALA A 156 28.24 -0.07 -5.13
N ARG A 157 28.58 1.21 -4.95
CA ARG A 157 29.95 1.71 -5.13
C ARG A 157 30.93 1.07 -4.15
N GLU A 158 30.59 1.03 -2.86
CA GLU A 158 31.41 0.41 -1.81
C GLU A 158 31.69 -1.07 -2.13
N LYS A 159 30.65 -1.83 -2.55
CA LYS A 159 30.81 -3.21 -2.97
C LYS A 159 31.71 -3.36 -4.21
N ALA A 160 31.52 -2.48 -5.19
CA ALA A 160 32.32 -2.49 -6.42
C ALA A 160 33.80 -2.26 -6.12
N GLU A 161 34.13 -1.29 -5.26
CA GLU A 161 35.49 -0.98 -4.83
C GLU A 161 36.16 -2.17 -4.09
N VAL A 162 35.42 -2.80 -3.16
CA VAL A 162 35.90 -3.98 -2.44
C VAL A 162 36.19 -5.14 -3.40
N LEU A 163 35.27 -5.44 -4.33
CA LEU A 163 35.44 -6.54 -5.26
C LEU A 163 36.52 -6.28 -6.29
N ALA A 164 36.64 -5.05 -6.82
CA ALA A 164 37.71 -4.68 -7.74
C ALA A 164 39.08 -4.82 -7.08
N SER A 165 39.23 -4.27 -5.87
CA SER A 165 40.48 -4.37 -5.10
C SER A 165 40.86 -5.82 -4.78
N ALA A 166 39.91 -6.62 -4.31
CA ALA A 166 40.15 -8.05 -3.99
C ALA A 166 40.50 -8.90 -5.22
N SER A 167 40.05 -8.48 -6.41
CA SER A 167 40.32 -9.15 -7.70
C SER A 167 41.58 -8.61 -8.40
N GLY A 168 42.28 -7.64 -7.81
CA GLY A 168 43.51 -7.09 -8.38
C GLY A 168 43.24 -6.21 -9.63
N VAL A 169 42.06 -5.63 -9.75
CA VAL A 169 41.67 -4.72 -10.85
C VAL A 169 41.27 -3.37 -10.28
N THR A 170 41.30 -2.33 -11.13
CA THR A 170 40.88 -0.97 -10.76
C THR A 170 39.43 -0.72 -11.25
N LEU A 171 38.61 -0.15 -10.39
CA LEU A 171 37.27 0.28 -10.76
C LEU A 171 37.34 1.52 -11.68
N GLY A 172 36.69 1.44 -12.84
CA GLY A 172 36.62 2.52 -13.81
C GLY A 172 35.32 3.31 -13.74
N GLU A 173 34.89 3.85 -14.89
CA GLU A 173 33.68 4.67 -15.00
C GLU A 173 32.39 3.81 -14.99
N ILE A 174 31.26 4.46 -14.64
CA ILE A 174 29.94 3.87 -14.77
C ILE A 174 29.61 3.71 -16.25
N VAL A 175 29.34 2.49 -16.68
CA VAL A 175 28.93 2.14 -18.05
C VAL A 175 27.41 2.16 -18.18
N ASN A 176 26.69 1.67 -17.14
CA ASN A 176 25.24 1.62 -17.17
C ASN A 176 24.66 1.63 -15.75
N ILE A 177 23.43 2.17 -15.62
CA ILE A 177 22.62 2.15 -14.41
C ILE A 177 21.26 1.56 -14.78
N ILE A 178 20.89 0.48 -14.13
CA ILE A 178 19.62 -0.19 -14.34
C ILE A 178 18.78 -0.04 -13.07
N TYR A 179 17.71 0.71 -13.19
CA TYR A 179 16.75 0.94 -12.10
C TYR A 179 15.36 0.47 -12.53
N ASP A 180 14.77 -0.40 -11.74
CA ASP A 180 13.40 -0.86 -11.96
C ASP A 180 12.44 0.10 -11.25
N TRP A 181 11.48 0.63 -12.01
CA TRP A 181 10.50 1.62 -11.56
C TRP A 181 9.36 0.99 -10.75
N ALA A 182 9.65 0.02 -9.91
CA ALA A 182 8.63 -0.56 -9.05
C ALA A 182 8.08 0.49 -8.07
N GLU A 183 6.77 0.49 -7.85
CA GLU A 183 6.15 1.35 -6.86
C GLU A 183 6.57 0.90 -5.45
N ILE A 184 7.26 1.79 -4.73
CA ILE A 184 7.70 1.51 -3.36
C ILE A 184 6.53 1.78 -2.42
N ASN A 185 6.05 0.73 -1.77
CA ASN A 185 5.04 0.83 -0.73
C ASN A 185 5.67 1.30 0.59
N VAL A 186 5.35 2.53 0.99
CA VAL A 186 5.87 3.17 2.21
C VAL A 186 4.81 3.08 3.30
N PHE A 187 4.68 1.90 3.92
CA PHE A 187 3.75 1.66 5.02
C PHE A 187 4.47 1.00 6.20
N SER A 188 4.05 1.36 7.41
CA SER A 188 4.43 0.64 8.62
C SER A 188 3.94 -0.81 8.56
N ARG A 189 4.64 -1.71 9.25
CA ARG A 189 4.20 -3.10 9.43
C ARG A 189 3.03 -3.22 10.39
N THR A 190 2.85 -2.21 11.25
CA THR A 190 1.71 -2.13 12.16
C THR A 190 0.43 -1.96 11.36
N ARG A 191 -0.50 -2.89 11.52
CA ARG A 191 -1.82 -2.85 10.90
C ARG A 191 -2.86 -3.22 11.93
N PHE A 192 -4.00 -2.54 11.88
CA PHE A 192 -5.17 -2.92 12.64
C PHE A 192 -6.25 -3.39 11.66
N MET A 193 -6.76 -4.60 11.88
CA MET A 193 -7.94 -5.12 11.21
C MET A 193 -9.05 -5.16 12.25
N GLY A 194 -10.13 -4.42 12.02
CA GLY A 194 -11.30 -4.44 12.90
C GLY A 194 -11.92 -5.84 12.93
N CYS A 195 -12.16 -6.35 14.13
CA CYS A 195 -12.99 -7.54 14.36
C CYS A 195 -14.46 -7.22 14.14
N ASP A 196 -15.33 -8.24 14.15
CA ASP A 196 -16.77 -8.07 14.08
C ASP A 196 -17.26 -7.07 15.13
N TYR A 197 -18.23 -6.23 14.74
CA TYR A 197 -18.69 -5.03 15.47
C TYR A 197 -19.19 -5.29 16.90
N ASP A 198 -19.60 -6.54 17.21
CA ASP A 198 -20.13 -6.92 18.51
C ASP A 198 -19.08 -6.95 19.64
N GLU A 199 -17.77 -6.91 19.32
CA GLU A 199 -16.70 -7.05 20.30
C GLU A 199 -15.84 -5.78 20.48
N MET A 200 -16.11 -4.68 19.78
CA MET A 200 -15.37 -3.44 20.01
C MET A 200 -15.87 -2.74 21.28
N PRO A 201 -15.10 -2.73 22.38
CA PRO A 201 -15.50 -2.06 23.61
C PRO A 201 -15.36 -0.55 23.44
N CYS A 202 -16.32 0.09 22.77
CA CYS A 202 -16.47 1.54 22.74
C CYS A 202 -17.13 2.10 24.02
N THR A 203 -17.03 1.39 25.12
CA THR A 203 -17.33 1.95 26.43
C THR A 203 -16.12 2.78 26.88
N ALA A 204 -16.35 3.99 27.30
CA ALA A 204 -15.48 5.08 27.71
C ALA A 204 -14.21 4.75 28.56
N ALA A 205 -13.67 3.55 28.51
CA ALA A 205 -12.78 3.05 29.52
C ALA A 205 -11.30 3.15 29.23
N LYS A 206 -10.79 3.18 28.06
CA LYS A 206 -9.39 3.56 27.76
C LYS A 206 -9.21 3.73 26.26
N PRO A 207 -8.60 4.84 25.78
CA PRO A 207 -8.18 4.95 24.41
C PRO A 207 -7.19 3.81 24.11
N ILE A 208 -7.29 3.24 22.92
CA ILE A 208 -6.29 2.27 22.43
C ILE A 208 -5.02 3.08 22.20
N ASP A 209 -3.97 2.76 22.95
CA ASP A 209 -2.64 3.36 22.75
C ASP A 209 -1.95 2.57 21.63
N ILE A 210 -1.92 3.16 20.45
CA ILE A 210 -1.28 2.59 19.26
C ILE A 210 -0.05 3.43 18.96
N GLU A 211 1.12 2.87 19.18
CA GLU A 211 2.40 3.41 18.71
C GLU A 211 2.88 2.54 17.53
N PRO A 212 2.70 3.02 16.28
CA PRO A 212 3.10 2.24 15.11
C PRO A 212 4.62 2.15 15.00
N GLU A 213 5.11 0.99 14.53
CA GLU A 213 6.52 0.84 14.19
C GLU A 213 6.94 1.83 13.11
N ASP A 214 8.20 2.30 13.19
CA ASP A 214 8.83 3.08 12.12
C ASP A 214 8.78 2.31 10.79
N ILE A 215 8.73 3.05 9.71
CA ILE A 215 8.66 2.51 8.37
C ILE A 215 10.07 2.20 7.88
N ASP A 216 10.38 0.91 7.69
CA ASP A 216 11.62 0.45 7.08
C ASP A 216 11.38 0.03 5.64
N VAL A 217 11.95 0.76 4.69
CA VAL A 217 11.86 0.45 3.26
C VAL A 217 13.23 0.12 2.68
N LYS A 218 13.19 -0.73 1.63
CA LYS A 218 14.38 -1.14 0.87
C LYS A 218 14.09 -1.04 -0.61
N ASP A 219 15.09 -0.61 -1.35
CA ASP A 219 15.05 -0.61 -2.81
C ASP A 219 16.41 -1.01 -3.36
N SER A 220 16.52 -1.28 -4.65
CA SER A 220 17.76 -1.74 -5.25
C SER A 220 17.98 -1.15 -6.64
N VAL A 221 19.23 -0.77 -6.88
CA VAL A 221 19.70 -0.27 -8.17
C VAL A 221 20.90 -1.11 -8.61
N THR A 222 20.94 -1.48 -9.88
CA THR A 222 22.06 -2.22 -10.46
C THR A 222 22.95 -1.29 -11.26
N PHE A 223 24.24 -1.31 -10.97
CA PHE A 223 25.26 -0.52 -11.64
C PHE A 223 26.24 -1.41 -12.38
N VAL A 224 26.69 -0.96 -13.53
CA VAL A 224 27.73 -1.59 -14.32
C VAL A 224 28.89 -0.61 -14.46
N TRP A 225 30.08 -1.03 -13.99
CA TRP A 225 31.32 -0.27 -14.15
C TRP A 225 32.27 -0.96 -15.10
N SER A 226 33.11 -0.18 -15.78
CA SER A 226 34.31 -0.71 -16.44
C SER A 226 35.34 -1.10 -15.39
N ILE A 227 36.18 -2.10 -15.69
CA ILE A 227 37.34 -2.50 -14.88
C ILE A 227 38.60 -2.53 -15.73
N ILE A 228 39.70 -2.09 -15.14
CA ILE A 228 41.02 -1.97 -15.78
C ILE A 228 42.00 -2.93 -15.08
#